data_a95d3ab1f0695abdd61d1f3d6a93278a
#
_entry.id   a95d3ab1f0695abdd61d1f3d6a93278a
#
_cell.length_a   1.000
_cell.length_b   1.000
_cell.length_c   1.000
_cell.angle_alpha   90.00
_cell.angle_beta   90.00
_cell.angle_gamma   90.00
#
_symmetry.space_group_name_H-M   'P 1'
#
loop_
_entity.id
_entity.type
_entity.pdbx_description
1 polymer ?
#
loop_
_entity_poly.entity_id
_entity_poly.type
_entity_poly.pdbx_seq_one_letter_code
_entity_poly.pdbx_strand_id
1 'polypeptide(L)' 'MVIEVDGGYHNDPTQQQEDQWRTEYLESKGYHVIRFSNEEVYTDTKGVIRIIKEELTNIEDNYE' A
#
# COMPACT_ATOMS: atom_id res chain seq x y z
N MET A 1 9.71 -2.28 -1.40
CA MET A 1 8.35 -1.72 -1.34
C MET A 1 7.32 -2.83 -1.19
N VAL A 2 6.31 -2.59 -0.38
CA VAL A 2 5.21 -3.53 -0.17
C VAL A 2 3.93 -2.88 -0.68
N ILE A 3 3.18 -3.60 -1.51
CA ILE A 3 1.90 -3.12 -2.03
C ILE A 3 0.80 -3.99 -1.42
N GLU A 4 -0.15 -3.34 -0.75
CA GLU A 4 -1.29 -4.03 -0.16
C GLU A 4 -2.58 -3.63 -0.84
N VAL A 5 -3.43 -4.61 -1.12
CA VAL A 5 -4.75 -4.38 -1.69
C VAL A 5 -5.79 -4.83 -0.68
N ASP A 6 -6.61 -3.88 -0.21
CA ASP A 6 -7.63 -4.16 0.80
C ASP A 6 -8.89 -4.71 0.15
N GLY A 7 -9.34 -5.83 0.65
CA GLY A 7 -10.46 -6.58 0.08
C GLY A 7 -11.79 -6.41 0.79
N GLY A 8 -12.20 -5.20 1.10
CA GLY A 8 -13.56 -4.98 1.59
C GLY A 8 -13.78 -5.18 3.08
N TYR A 9 -12.77 -4.93 3.90
CA TYR A 9 -12.87 -5.08 5.35
C TYR A 9 -13.35 -3.82 6.06
N HIS A 10 -13.96 -2.91 5.35
CA HIS A 10 -14.30 -1.58 5.88
C HIS A 10 -15.16 -1.62 7.13
N ASN A 11 -15.94 -2.68 7.30
CA ASN A 11 -16.89 -2.81 8.40
C ASN A 11 -16.39 -3.70 9.53
N ASP A 12 -15.14 -4.16 9.47
CA ASP A 12 -14.57 -5.02 10.51
C ASP A 12 -13.44 -4.26 11.23
N PRO A 13 -13.73 -3.69 12.42
CA PRO A 13 -12.69 -2.94 13.17
C PRO A 13 -11.49 -3.79 13.57
N THR A 14 -11.70 -5.07 13.86
CA THR A 14 -10.63 -5.98 14.23
C THR A 14 -9.66 -6.17 13.07
N GLN A 15 -10.18 -6.37 11.87
CA GLN A 15 -9.37 -6.56 10.68
C GLN A 15 -8.61 -5.28 10.33
N GLN A 16 -9.25 -4.12 10.46
CA GLN A 16 -8.60 -2.84 10.22
C GLN A 16 -7.45 -2.63 11.18
N GLN A 17 -7.60 -2.98 12.43
CA GLN A 17 -6.57 -2.82 13.45
C GLN A 17 -5.38 -3.74 13.16
N GLU A 18 -5.63 -4.98 12.78
CA GLU A 18 -4.57 -5.93 12.43
C GLU A 18 -3.78 -5.46 11.20
N ASP A 19 -4.47 -4.94 10.20
CA ASP A 19 -3.84 -4.40 9.01
C ASP A 19 -2.97 -3.19 9.34
N GLN A 20 -3.44 -2.31 10.23
CA GLN A 20 -2.66 -1.16 10.66
C GLN A 20 -1.40 -1.58 11.41
N TRP A 21 -1.50 -2.54 12.32
CA TRP A 21 -0.35 -3.05 13.05
C TRP A 21 0.68 -3.66 12.12
N ARG A 22 0.23 -4.42 11.12
CA ARG A 22 1.12 -5.01 10.14
C ARG A 22 1.84 -3.94 9.34
N THR A 23 1.12 -2.92 8.92
CA THR A 23 1.71 -1.81 8.18
C THR A 23 2.76 -1.09 9.03
N GLU A 24 2.45 -0.78 10.26
CA GLU A 24 3.39 -0.14 11.18
C GLU A 24 4.63 -1.00 11.42
N TYR A 25 4.44 -2.30 11.57
CA TYR A 25 5.55 -3.23 11.74
C TYR A 25 6.47 -3.22 10.52
N LEU A 26 5.91 -3.30 9.32
CA LEU A 26 6.70 -3.29 8.09
C LEU A 26 7.45 -1.97 7.93
N GLU A 27 6.79 -0.86 8.20
CA GLU A 27 7.43 0.46 8.11
C GLU A 27 8.57 0.58 9.13
N SER A 28 8.39 0.03 10.33
CA SER A 28 9.44 0.05 11.37
C SER A 28 10.67 -0.74 10.96
N LYS A 29 10.53 -1.69 10.04
CA LYS A 29 11.64 -2.46 9.50
C LYS A 29 12.27 -1.84 8.25
N GLY A 30 11.82 -0.67 7.87
CA GLY A 30 12.37 0.05 6.73
C GLY A 30 11.69 -0.22 5.39
N TYR A 31 10.57 -0.94 5.38
CA TYR A 31 9.82 -1.16 4.16
C TYR A 31 8.93 0.03 3.86
N HIS A 32 8.84 0.38 2.59
CA HIS A 32 7.88 1.37 2.12
C HIS A 32 6.59 0.66 1.73
N VAL A 33 5.50 0.98 2.43
CA VAL A 33 4.21 0.32 2.23
C VAL A 33 3.24 1.29 1.58
N ILE A 34 2.64 0.88 0.46
CA ILE A 34 1.54 1.61 -0.16
C ILE A 34 0.31 0.71 -0.24
N ARG A 35 -0.85 1.32 -0.13
CA ARG A 35 -2.10 0.60 0.02
C ARG A 35 -3.15 1.12 -0.95
N PHE A 36 -3.88 0.21 -1.57
CA PHE A 36 -4.99 0.52 -2.46
C PHE A 36 -6.20 -0.29 -2.05
N SER A 37 -7.40 0.24 -2.29
CA SER A 37 -8.61 -0.55 -2.14
C SER A 37 -8.83 -1.40 -3.40
N ASN A 38 -9.56 -2.51 -3.26
CA ASN A 38 -9.98 -3.30 -4.42
C ASN A 38 -10.68 -2.43 -5.44
N GLU A 39 -11.54 -1.53 -4.97
CA GLU A 39 -12.31 -0.65 -5.82
C GLU A 39 -11.40 0.25 -6.65
N GLU A 40 -10.38 0.83 -6.04
CA GLU A 40 -9.41 1.65 -6.77
C GLU A 40 -8.69 0.85 -7.85
N VAL A 41 -8.32 -0.39 -7.54
CA VAL A 41 -7.64 -1.25 -8.52
C VAL A 41 -8.53 -1.54 -9.72
N TYR A 42 -9.82 -1.78 -9.48
CA TYR A 42 -10.76 -2.06 -10.57
C TYR A 42 -11.15 -0.82 -11.37
N THR A 43 -11.40 0.29 -10.69
CA THR A 43 -11.94 1.48 -11.36
C THR A 43 -10.87 2.40 -11.91
N ASP A 44 -9.65 2.34 -11.39
CA ASP A 44 -8.57 3.22 -11.80
C ASP A 44 -7.24 2.48 -11.87
N THR A 45 -7.22 1.39 -12.59
CA THR A 45 -6.03 0.55 -12.74
C THR A 45 -4.83 1.35 -13.23
N LYS A 46 -5.03 2.22 -14.21
CA LYS A 46 -3.94 3.04 -14.76
C LYS A 46 -3.37 4.00 -13.74
N GLY A 47 -4.24 4.61 -12.92
CA GLY A 47 -3.81 5.49 -11.85
C GLY A 47 -3.00 4.75 -10.78
N VAL A 48 -3.46 3.56 -10.40
CA VAL A 48 -2.75 2.72 -9.45
C VAL A 48 -1.35 2.37 -9.97
N ILE A 49 -1.24 1.95 -11.22
CA ILE A 49 0.04 1.61 -11.84
C ILE A 49 0.96 2.82 -11.89
N ARG A 50 0.42 3.99 -12.21
CA ARG A 50 1.20 5.22 -12.24
C ARG A 50 1.78 5.55 -10.87
N ILE A 51 0.97 5.42 -9.82
CA ILE A 51 1.42 5.69 -8.45
C ILE A 51 2.54 4.72 -8.07
N ILE A 52 2.39 3.44 -8.40
CA ILE A 52 3.41 2.44 -8.12
C ILE A 52 4.73 2.80 -8.81
N LYS A 53 4.66 3.19 -10.07
CA LYS A 53 5.85 3.59 -10.83
C LYS A 53 6.52 4.81 -10.23
N GLU A 54 5.74 5.80 -9.82
CA GLU A 54 6.27 7.01 -9.19
C GLU A 54 6.98 6.67 -7.88
N GLU A 55 6.39 5.81 -7.06
CA GLU A 55 6.99 5.40 -5.80
C GLU A 55 8.28 4.62 -6.01
N LEU A 56 8.33 3.75 -7.01
CA LEU A 56 9.55 3.03 -7.34
C LEU A 56 10.67 3.97 -7.79
N THR A 57 10.33 4.97 -8.58
CA THR A 57 11.29 5.98 -9.02
C THR A 57 11.85 6.76 -7.83
N ASN A 58 10.98 7.17 -6.90
CA ASN A 58 11.40 7.88 -5.70
C ASN A 58 12.32 7.04 -4.83
N ILE A 59 12.04 5.75 -4.70
CA ILE A 59 12.87 4.84 -3.93
C ILE A 59 14.24 4.69 -4.57
N GLU A 60 14.30 4.54 -5.90
CA GLU A 60 15.56 4.46 -6.63
C GLU A 60 16.39 5.72 -6.47
N ASP A 61 15.75 6.87 -6.57
CA ASP A 61 16.44 8.16 -6.42
C ASP A 61 17.02 8.34 -5.02
N ASN A 62 16.38 7.77 -4.01
CA ASN A 62 16.83 7.86 -2.63
C ASN A 62 17.85 6.77 -2.26
N TYR A 63 18.10 5.84 -3.15
CA TYR A 63 18.97 4.70 -2.86
C TYR A 63 20.45 5.01 -3.09
N GLU A 64 20.71 6.15 -3.68
CA GLU A 64 22.08 6.60 -3.85
C GLU A 64 22.57 7.27 -2.54
#